data_55ce59435ef7bc3f044c1f076045fd35
#
_entry.id   55ce59435ef7bc3f044c1f076045fd35
#
_cell.length_a   1.000
_cell.length_b   1.000
_cell.length_c   1.000
_cell.angle_alpha   90.00
_cell.angle_beta   90.00
_cell.angle_gamma   90.00
#
_symmetry.space_group_name_H-M   'P 1'
#
loop_
_entity.id
_entity.type
_entity.pdbx_description
1 polymer ?
#
loop_
_entity_poly.entity_id
_entity_poly.type
_entity_poly.pdbx_seq_one_letter_code
_entity_poly.pdbx_strand_id
1 'polypeptide(L)'
;MPPAHALLNTYIVEDSPVIRENLIATLEELVPVRVVGSAEDEASAVRWLGDAAHPVDLVIVDIFLKSGSGLGVLRAAHVLPQRYRLVVLSNFATPDMRSKCLALGAEQVFDKSTEIDALIQYCGQLARAGRPPEATPRHSA
;
A
#
# COMPACT_ATOMS: atom_id res chain seq x y z
N MET A 1 -22.20 -3.21 -14.66
CA MET A 1 -21.71 -3.05 -14.15
C MET A 1 -20.70 -3.44 -14.07
N PRO A 2 -20.18 -3.18 -14.04
CA PRO A 2 -19.20 -3.54 -13.91
C PRO A 2 -18.79 -3.78 -13.01
N PRO A 3 -18.67 -4.27 -12.77
CA PRO A 3 -18.17 -4.59 -11.91
C PRO A 3 -17.13 -4.38 -11.78
N ALA A 4 -17.12 -4.36 -12.53
CA ALA A 4 -16.14 -4.21 -12.66
C ALA A 4 -15.64 -3.61 -11.72
N HIS A 5 -16.04 -3.36 -11.20
CA HIS A 5 -15.64 -2.75 -10.33
C HIS A 5 -15.14 -3.51 -9.37
N ALA A 6 -14.31 -4.25 -9.64
CA ALA A 6 -13.55 -4.88 -8.71
C ALA A 6 -12.94 -3.87 -7.83
N LEU A 7 -13.10 -3.99 -6.56
CA LEU A 7 -12.47 -3.08 -5.64
C LEU A 7 -10.97 -3.37 -5.57
N LEU A 8 -10.17 -2.35 -5.32
CA LEU A 8 -8.74 -2.50 -5.19
C LEU A 8 -8.45 -3.07 -3.81
N ASN A 9 -7.99 -4.29 -3.72
CA ASN A 9 -7.70 -4.93 -2.44
C ASN A 9 -6.45 -4.32 -1.84
N THR A 10 -6.59 -3.74 -0.66
CA THR A 10 -5.54 -2.93 -0.04
C THR A 10 -5.19 -3.46 1.35
N TYR A 11 -3.90 -3.49 1.64
CA TYR A 11 -3.40 -3.88 2.96
C TYR A 11 -2.69 -2.67 3.56
N ILE A 12 -2.89 -2.43 4.86
CA ILE A 12 -2.36 -1.24 5.50
C ILE A 12 -1.49 -1.64 6.68
N VAL A 13 -0.27 -1.10 6.75
CA VAL A 13 0.64 -1.30 7.86
C VAL A 13 0.77 0.02 8.61
N GLU A 14 0.17 0.11 9.79
CA GLU A 14 0.09 1.33 10.58
C GLU A 14 -0.10 0.95 12.04
N ASP A 15 0.76 1.45 12.93
CA ASP A 15 0.71 1.03 14.33
C ASP A 15 -0.29 1.81 15.18
N SER A 16 -0.77 2.96 14.74
CA SER A 16 -1.77 3.70 15.49
C SER A 16 -3.17 3.22 15.12
N PRO A 17 -3.95 2.67 16.05
CA PRO A 17 -5.29 2.22 15.72
C PRO A 17 -6.19 3.36 15.23
N VAL A 18 -6.04 4.56 15.80
CA VAL A 18 -6.87 5.68 15.41
C VAL A 18 -6.56 6.10 13.98
N ILE A 19 -5.28 6.23 13.64
CA ILE A 19 -4.88 6.63 12.29
C ILE A 19 -5.29 5.54 11.30
N ARG A 20 -5.08 4.28 11.65
CA ARG A 20 -5.42 3.16 10.79
C ARG A 20 -6.90 3.14 10.47
N GLU A 21 -7.75 3.27 11.49
CA GLU A 21 -9.19 3.23 11.29
C GLU A 21 -9.69 4.42 10.49
N ASN A 22 -9.14 5.60 10.75
CA ASN A 22 -9.51 6.78 9.99
C ASN A 22 -9.10 6.65 8.52
N LEU A 23 -7.92 6.11 8.27
CA LEU A 23 -7.44 5.94 6.91
C LEU A 23 -8.31 4.92 6.17
N ILE A 24 -8.64 3.80 6.81
CA ILE A 24 -9.52 2.79 6.21
C ILE A 24 -10.86 3.40 5.85
N ALA A 25 -11.48 4.10 6.80
CA ALA A 25 -12.80 4.68 6.57
C ALA A 25 -12.76 5.69 5.42
N THR A 26 -11.74 6.53 5.39
CA THR A 26 -11.62 7.56 4.37
C THR A 26 -11.44 6.94 2.99
N LEU A 27 -10.56 5.97 2.88
CA LEU A 27 -10.30 5.34 1.59
C LEU A 27 -11.53 4.58 1.10
N GLU A 28 -12.18 3.82 1.98
CA GLU A 28 -13.32 3.03 1.56
C GLU A 28 -14.52 3.90 1.21
N GLU A 29 -14.59 5.09 1.79
CA GLU A 29 -15.68 5.98 1.46
C GLU A 29 -15.45 6.72 0.15
N LEU A 30 -14.23 7.15 -0.13
CA LEU A 30 -13.96 8.06 -1.23
C LEU A 30 -13.49 7.38 -2.51
N VAL A 31 -12.96 6.18 -2.45
CA VAL A 31 -12.43 5.50 -3.63
C VAL A 31 -12.82 4.02 -3.61
N PRO A 32 -12.84 3.34 -4.75
CA PRO A 32 -13.24 1.93 -4.79
C PRO A 32 -12.11 1.01 -4.32
N VAL A 33 -11.87 1.06 -3.01
CA VAL A 33 -10.83 0.31 -2.35
C VAL A 33 -11.50 -0.57 -1.30
N ARG A 34 -10.99 -1.77 -1.11
CA ARG A 34 -11.43 -2.62 -0.01
C ARG A 34 -10.21 -2.95 0.82
N VAL A 35 -10.20 -2.62 2.09
CA VAL A 35 -9.07 -2.96 2.96
C VAL A 35 -9.26 -4.40 3.42
N VAL A 36 -8.35 -5.27 3.00
CA VAL A 36 -8.48 -6.70 3.25
C VAL A 36 -7.70 -7.16 4.47
N GLY A 37 -6.90 -6.28 5.05
CA GLY A 37 -6.17 -6.60 6.27
C GLY A 37 -5.29 -5.45 6.69
N SER A 38 -4.71 -5.56 7.88
CA SER A 38 -3.80 -4.55 8.39
C SER A 38 -2.87 -5.16 9.41
N ALA A 39 -1.76 -4.48 9.69
CA ALA A 39 -0.81 -4.90 10.69
C ALA A 39 -0.28 -3.69 11.43
N GLU A 40 0.19 -3.89 12.67
CA GLU A 40 0.73 -2.84 13.49
C GLU A 40 2.25 -2.90 13.56
N ASP A 41 2.87 -3.97 13.12
CA ASP A 41 4.31 -4.15 13.25
C ASP A 41 4.87 -4.87 12.04
N GLU A 42 6.18 -4.87 11.95
CA GLU A 42 6.89 -5.44 10.81
C GLU A 42 6.65 -6.95 10.70
N ALA A 43 6.77 -7.68 11.79
CA ALA A 43 6.69 -9.14 11.75
C ALA A 43 5.33 -9.62 11.26
N SER A 44 4.26 -9.01 11.76
CA SER A 44 2.91 -9.36 11.35
C SER A 44 2.67 -9.06 9.88
N ALA A 45 3.16 -7.90 9.43
CA ALA A 45 3.00 -7.49 8.04
C ALA A 45 3.73 -8.45 7.11
N VAL A 46 4.99 -8.79 7.43
CA VAL A 46 5.78 -9.68 6.59
C VAL A 46 5.14 -11.06 6.52
N ARG A 47 4.64 -11.54 7.65
CA ARG A 47 3.99 -12.85 7.68
C ARG A 47 2.73 -12.86 6.81
N TRP A 48 1.91 -11.81 6.91
CA TRP A 48 0.69 -11.73 6.14
C TRP A 48 0.98 -11.63 4.64
N LEU A 49 1.95 -10.77 4.27
CA LEU A 49 2.30 -10.59 2.87
C LEU A 49 2.96 -11.83 2.28
N GLY A 50 3.61 -12.63 3.10
CA GLY A 50 4.23 -13.86 2.64
C GLY A 50 3.25 -14.98 2.32
N ASP A 51 1.97 -14.82 2.71
CA ASP A 51 0.98 -15.84 2.43
C ASP A 51 0.35 -15.55 1.07
N ALA A 52 0.68 -16.33 0.08
CA ALA A 52 0.22 -16.10 -1.28
C ALA A 52 -1.30 -16.24 -1.45
N ALA A 53 -1.99 -16.76 -0.43
CA ALA A 53 -3.44 -16.87 -0.52
C ALA A 53 -4.15 -15.53 -0.38
N HIS A 54 -3.46 -14.49 0.11
CA HIS A 54 -4.12 -13.21 0.27
C HIS A 54 -4.11 -12.43 -1.04
N PRO A 55 -5.26 -12.11 -1.61
CA PRO A 55 -5.30 -11.29 -2.82
C PRO A 55 -5.12 -9.83 -2.44
N VAL A 56 -4.04 -9.21 -2.86
CA VAL A 56 -3.79 -7.81 -2.55
C VAL A 56 -3.23 -7.11 -3.78
N ASP A 57 -3.67 -5.88 -4.01
CA ASP A 57 -3.24 -5.07 -5.15
C ASP A 57 -2.38 -3.89 -4.71
N LEU A 58 -2.58 -3.40 -3.49
CA LEU A 58 -1.90 -2.21 -2.99
C LEU A 58 -1.57 -2.39 -1.53
N VAL A 59 -0.34 -2.06 -1.15
CA VAL A 59 0.10 -2.09 0.24
C VAL A 59 0.53 -0.68 0.63
N ILE A 60 -0.06 -0.13 1.68
CA ILE A 60 0.27 1.19 2.20
C ILE A 60 1.02 0.98 3.52
N VAL A 61 2.24 1.51 3.60
CA VAL A 61 3.13 1.22 4.72
C VAL A 61 3.59 2.49 5.40
N ASP A 62 3.40 2.56 6.72
CA ASP A 62 4.04 3.59 7.54
C ASP A 62 5.44 3.10 7.89
N ILE A 63 6.41 4.01 7.88
CA ILE A 63 7.80 3.66 8.14
C ILE A 63 8.06 3.47 9.63
N PHE A 64 7.49 4.32 10.49
CA PHE A 64 7.79 4.26 11.91
C PHE A 64 6.74 3.45 12.63
N LEU A 65 7.06 2.19 12.94
CA LEU A 65 6.17 1.25 13.59
C LEU A 65 6.59 1.04 15.03
N LYS A 66 5.62 0.61 15.84
CA LYS A 66 5.88 0.33 17.23
C LYS A 66 6.91 -0.76 17.39
N SER A 67 6.97 -1.72 16.56
CA SER A 67 7.94 -2.79 16.58
C SER A 67 8.42 -3.06 15.18
N GLY A 68 9.70 -2.97 14.96
CA GLY A 68 10.27 -3.09 13.62
C GLY A 68 10.13 -1.80 12.84
N SER A 69 10.16 -1.89 11.54
CA SER A 69 10.16 -0.72 10.67
C SER A 69 9.44 -1.01 9.37
N GLY A 70 8.79 0.01 8.82
CA GLY A 70 8.21 -0.09 7.48
C GLY A 70 9.26 -0.34 6.42
N LEU A 71 10.50 0.12 6.64
CA LEU A 71 11.58 -0.20 5.70
C LEU A 71 11.81 -1.70 5.63
N GLY A 72 11.71 -2.39 6.76
CA GLY A 72 11.82 -3.85 6.79
C GLY A 72 10.69 -4.52 6.03
N VAL A 73 9.48 -3.96 6.13
CA VAL A 73 8.32 -4.46 5.36
C VAL A 73 8.59 -4.31 3.87
N LEU A 74 9.11 -3.14 3.45
CA LEU A 74 9.41 -2.92 2.04
C LEU A 74 10.46 -3.89 1.54
N ARG A 75 11.52 -4.11 2.33
CA ARG A 75 12.57 -5.04 1.93
C ARG A 75 12.02 -6.45 1.74
N ALA A 76 11.20 -6.90 2.67
CA ALA A 76 10.64 -8.24 2.58
C ALA A 76 9.69 -8.36 1.41
N ALA A 77 8.86 -7.33 1.19
CA ALA A 77 7.89 -7.36 0.11
C ALA A 77 8.57 -7.33 -1.26
N HIS A 78 9.70 -6.62 -1.34
CA HIS A 78 10.40 -6.46 -2.61
C HIS A 78 10.87 -7.80 -3.18
N VAL A 79 11.18 -8.77 -2.33
CA VAL A 79 11.67 -10.06 -2.80
C VAL A 79 10.57 -11.11 -2.92
N LEU A 80 9.34 -10.77 -2.55
CA LEU A 80 8.24 -11.72 -2.70
C LEU A 80 7.75 -11.74 -4.15
N PRO A 81 7.25 -12.89 -4.60
CA PRO A 81 6.84 -13.00 -6.00
C PRO A 81 5.49 -12.37 -6.32
N GLN A 82 4.73 -11.94 -5.30
CA GLN A 82 3.42 -11.37 -5.56
C GLN A 82 3.52 -10.03 -6.25
N ARG A 83 2.51 -9.67 -7.02
CA ARG A 83 2.50 -8.46 -7.72
C ARG A 83 1.57 -7.50 -7.10
N TYR A 84 1.98 -6.65 -6.24
CA TYR A 84 1.20 -5.56 -5.70
C TYR A 84 2.05 -4.30 -5.71
N ARG A 85 1.38 -3.17 -5.59
CA ARG A 85 2.07 -1.89 -5.57
C ARG A 85 2.36 -1.53 -4.11
N LEU A 86 3.54 -0.98 -3.86
CA LEU A 86 3.94 -0.57 -2.51
C LEU A 86 3.97 0.94 -2.47
N VAL A 87 3.26 1.55 -1.53
CA VAL A 87 3.34 2.99 -1.30
C VAL A 87 3.60 3.26 0.17
N VAL A 88 4.24 4.35 0.46
CA VAL A 88 4.61 4.74 1.81
C VAL A 88 3.83 5.97 2.23
N LEU A 89 3.36 6.00 3.47
CA LEU A 89 2.69 7.14 4.04
C LEU A 89 3.41 7.42 5.36
N SER A 90 4.14 8.52 5.48
CA SER A 90 5.00 8.76 6.61
C SER A 90 4.98 10.22 7.05
N ASN A 91 5.17 10.47 8.35
CA ASN A 91 5.31 11.82 8.85
C ASN A 91 6.68 12.40 8.53
N PHE A 92 7.64 11.58 8.10
CA PHE A 92 8.98 12.05 7.83
C PHE A 92 9.39 11.74 6.40
N ALA A 93 8.66 12.30 5.45
CA ALA A 93 8.92 12.07 4.04
C ALA A 93 9.98 13.04 3.52
N THR A 94 11.16 13.02 4.15
CA THR A 94 12.29 13.83 3.70
C THR A 94 12.83 13.30 2.37
N PRO A 95 13.59 14.10 1.62
CA PRO A 95 14.18 13.59 0.36
C PRO A 95 14.99 12.32 0.56
N ASP A 96 15.74 12.23 1.66
CA ASP A 96 16.53 11.04 1.95
C ASP A 96 15.64 9.83 2.20
N MET A 97 14.58 9.99 2.99
CA MET A 97 13.66 8.90 3.26
C MET A 97 12.92 8.49 1.99
N ARG A 98 12.53 9.46 1.17
CA ARG A 98 11.86 9.15 -0.11
C ARG A 98 12.78 8.33 -1.00
N SER A 99 14.06 8.70 -1.08
CA SER A 99 15.02 7.95 -1.89
C SER A 99 15.18 6.52 -1.39
N LYS A 100 15.25 6.33 -0.07
CA LYS A 100 15.39 5.00 0.50
C LYS A 100 14.18 4.14 0.18
N CYS A 101 13.00 4.69 0.33
CA CYS A 101 11.77 3.94 0.07
C CYS A 101 11.65 3.54 -1.39
N LEU A 102 11.97 4.48 -2.29
CA LEU A 102 11.90 4.17 -3.72
C LEU A 102 12.91 3.10 -4.09
N ALA A 103 14.11 3.15 -3.50
CA ALA A 103 15.12 2.12 -3.75
C ALA A 103 14.69 0.74 -3.27
N LEU A 104 13.79 0.69 -2.29
CA LEU A 104 13.28 -0.58 -1.77
C LEU A 104 11.99 -1.03 -2.45
N GLY A 105 11.59 -0.36 -3.52
CA GLY A 105 10.45 -0.81 -4.31
C GLY A 105 9.16 -0.05 -4.14
N ALA A 106 9.14 0.99 -3.29
CA ALA A 106 7.94 1.80 -3.17
C ALA A 106 7.75 2.61 -4.46
N GLU A 107 6.51 2.70 -4.92
CA GLU A 107 6.22 3.48 -6.12
C GLU A 107 6.01 4.94 -5.78
N GLN A 108 5.49 5.23 -4.61
CA GLN A 108 5.19 6.58 -4.17
C GLN A 108 5.46 6.70 -2.68
N VAL A 109 5.81 7.89 -2.25
CA VAL A 109 5.96 8.20 -0.84
C VAL A 109 5.15 9.44 -0.57
N PHE A 110 4.20 9.38 0.36
CA PHE A 110 3.33 10.49 0.70
C PHE A 110 3.58 10.94 2.13
N ASP A 111 3.54 12.26 2.35
CA ASP A 111 3.68 12.82 3.67
C ASP A 111 2.32 12.78 4.38
N LYS A 112 2.27 12.20 5.58
CA LYS A 112 1.01 12.03 6.28
C LYS A 112 0.35 13.35 6.63
N SER A 113 1.11 14.39 6.87
CA SER A 113 0.53 15.65 7.32
C SER A 113 0.08 16.54 6.18
N THR A 114 0.62 16.36 4.98
CA THR A 114 0.34 17.30 3.88
C THR A 114 -0.12 16.65 2.61
N GLU A 115 0.00 15.31 2.47
CA GLU A 115 -0.26 14.67 1.19
C GLU A 115 -1.31 13.57 1.24
N ILE A 116 -2.18 13.56 2.22
CA ILE A 116 -3.25 12.56 2.28
C ILE A 116 -4.15 12.66 1.05
N ASP A 117 -4.45 13.88 0.60
CA ASP A 117 -5.28 14.04 -0.59
C ASP A 117 -4.62 13.46 -1.81
N ALA A 118 -3.29 13.59 -1.92
CA ALA A 118 -2.55 13.01 -3.03
C ALA A 118 -2.60 11.48 -2.98
N LEU A 119 -2.55 10.90 -1.79
CA LEU A 119 -2.69 9.46 -1.64
C LEU A 119 -4.07 9.00 -2.11
N ILE A 120 -5.11 9.72 -1.71
CA ILE A 120 -6.48 9.38 -2.09
C ILE A 120 -6.63 9.44 -3.61
N GLN A 121 -6.08 10.48 -4.24
CA GLN A 121 -6.13 10.60 -5.70
C GLN A 121 -5.37 9.47 -6.37
N TYR A 122 -4.22 9.09 -5.83
CA TYR A 122 -3.43 8.00 -6.38
C TYR A 122 -4.22 6.68 -6.32
N CYS A 123 -4.86 6.40 -5.18
CA CYS A 123 -5.67 5.20 -5.04
C CYS A 123 -6.83 5.20 -6.02
N GLY A 124 -7.46 6.37 -6.20
CA GLY A 124 -8.55 6.50 -7.16
C GLY A 124 -8.11 6.23 -8.59
N GLN A 125 -6.92 6.70 -8.94
CA GLN A 125 -6.38 6.45 -10.28
C GLN A 125 -6.07 4.97 -10.48
N LEU A 126 -5.50 4.30 -9.48
CA LEU A 126 -5.23 2.88 -9.56
C LEU A 126 -6.52 2.08 -9.71
N ALA A 127 -7.53 2.44 -8.95
CA ALA A 127 -8.79 1.73 -9.00
C ALA A 127 -9.46 1.89 -10.36
N ARG A 128 -9.38 3.10 -10.94
CA ARG A 128 -9.96 3.32 -12.25
C ARG A 128 -9.21 2.60 -13.35
N ALA A 129 -7.89 2.47 -13.22
CA ALA A 129 -7.10 1.74 -14.19
C ALA A 129 -7.30 0.23 -14.06
N GLY A 130 -7.88 -0.20 -12.97
CA GLY A 130 -8.05 -1.63 -12.73
C GLY A 130 -6.80 -2.25 -12.15
N ARG A 131 -6.84 -3.54 -11.91
CA ARG A 131 -5.70 -4.22 -11.36
C ARG A 131 -4.58 -4.25 -12.36
N PRO A 132 -3.34 -4.25 -11.90
CA PRO A 132 -2.23 -4.41 -12.80
C PRO A 132 -2.37 -5.73 -13.55
N PRO A 133 -2.05 -5.72 -14.81
CA PRO A 133 -2.18 -6.94 -15.56
C PRO A 133 -1.21 -7.94 -15.05
N GLU A 134 -1.68 -9.17 -14.91
CA GLU A 134 -0.82 -10.02 -14.52
C GLU A 134 -0.23 -10.51 -15.58
N ALA A 135 0.31 -10.58 -16.05
CA ALA A 135 0.88 -11.04 -17.11
C ALA A 135 0.55 -10.46 -18.28
N THR A 136 0.29 -9.90 -18.60
CA THR A 136 -0.01 -9.49 -19.73
C THR A 136 0.66 -8.78 -20.34
N PRO A 137 1.12 -8.86 -20.79
CA PRO A 137 1.81 -8.05 -21.28
C PRO A 137 1.35 -7.52 -22.43
N ARG A 138 0.97 -7.43 -22.43
CA ARG A 138 0.56 -7.08 -23.12
C ARG A 138 0.62 -6.59 -23.97
N HIS A 139 0.81 -6.53 -24.01
CA HIS A 139 0.78 -6.08 -24.52
C HIS A 139 1.16 -5.71 -25.12
N SER A 140 1.38 -5.78 -25.17
CA SER A 140 1.72 -5.41 -25.49
C SER A 140 1.97 -5.25 -26.11
N ALA A 141 2.17 -5.30 -26.31
CA ALA A 141 2.32 -5.10 -26.68
C ALA A 141 2.38 -4.83 -27.01
#